data_543aa51f044e61e1a5c78a7f6c25563d
#
_entry.id   543aa51f044e61e1a5c78a7f6c25563d
#
_cell.length_a   1.000
_cell.length_b   1.000
_cell.length_c   1.000
_cell.angle_alpha   90.00
_cell.angle_beta   90.00
_cell.angle_gamma   90.00
#
_symmetry.space_group_name_H-M   'P 1'
#
loop_
_entity.id
_entity.type
_entity.pdbx_description
1 polymer ?
#
loop_
_entity_poly.entity_id
_entity_poly.type
_entity_poly.pdbx_seq_one_letter_code
_entity_poly.pdbx_strand_id
1 'polypeptide(L)'
;MRDRVLIVDDDEDIQSLLEEYLRKNGFDAHAVADGKAMWEALAVKAASLVVLDLMLPGEDGLSLCRQLRARSQVPVLMLTARGEAADRILGLEMGADDYLAKPFDPRELLARIRSILRRAKSLPTDTEVDVPETFRFSGWQLDTRARNLCAPDGVVVPLSGAEYRLLLIFLQNPNVVLSRDQLSNFTFGRDADPLDRTIDMQISRLRERLREQARESEIIKTVRGKGYVLAARVDEQRALEGQ
;
A
#
# COMPACT_ATOMS: atom_id res chain seq x y z
N MET A 1 -12.96 -17.32 7.05
CA MET A 1 -12.55 -16.55 8.25
C MET A 1 -12.84 -15.09 7.98
N ARG A 2 -13.36 -14.31 8.95
CA ARG A 2 -13.64 -12.87 8.73
C ARG A 2 -12.30 -12.10 8.77
N ASP A 3 -12.20 -11.05 7.93
CA ASP A 3 -11.04 -10.15 7.98
C ASP A 3 -11.05 -9.35 9.27
N ARG A 4 -9.90 -9.33 9.96
CA ARG A 4 -9.72 -8.52 11.16
C ARG A 4 -9.23 -7.14 10.79
N VAL A 5 -9.99 -6.12 11.18
CA VAL A 5 -9.63 -4.70 11.06
C VAL A 5 -9.33 -4.15 12.44
N LEU A 6 -8.10 -3.69 12.65
CA LEU A 6 -7.69 -3.00 13.88
C LEU A 6 -7.81 -1.49 13.65
N ILE A 7 -8.55 -0.80 14.51
CA ILE A 7 -8.77 0.64 14.47
C ILE A 7 -7.95 1.26 15.59
N VAL A 8 -7.15 2.26 15.28
CA VAL A 8 -6.31 3.00 16.24
C VAL A 8 -6.68 4.46 16.14
N ASP A 9 -7.44 4.95 17.12
CA ASP A 9 -7.97 6.32 17.18
C ASP A 9 -8.20 6.64 18.65
N ASP A 10 -7.88 7.83 19.14
CA ASP A 10 -8.05 8.21 20.54
C ASP A 10 -9.48 8.71 20.88
N ASP A 11 -10.28 8.98 19.85
CA ASP A 11 -11.68 9.39 19.98
C ASP A 11 -12.60 8.18 20.19
N GLU A 12 -13.16 8.04 21.39
CA GLU A 12 -14.04 6.92 21.78
C GLU A 12 -15.32 6.86 20.94
N ASP A 13 -15.86 8.00 20.48
CA ASP A 13 -17.05 8.06 19.65
C ASP A 13 -16.73 7.50 18.24
N ILE A 14 -15.56 7.87 17.69
CA ILE A 14 -15.10 7.34 16.40
C ILE A 14 -14.80 5.84 16.51
N GLN A 15 -14.14 5.41 17.58
CA GLN A 15 -13.86 3.99 17.84
C GLN A 15 -15.15 3.17 17.84
N SER A 16 -16.13 3.58 18.66
CA SER A 16 -17.42 2.88 18.83
C SER A 16 -18.21 2.84 17.53
N LEU A 17 -18.27 3.97 16.81
CA LEU A 17 -18.96 4.09 15.53
C LEU A 17 -18.34 3.15 14.48
N LEU A 18 -17.02 3.19 14.33
CA LEU A 18 -16.32 2.39 13.31
C LEU A 18 -16.36 0.90 13.66
N GLU A 19 -16.17 0.54 14.92
CA GLU A 19 -16.20 -0.85 15.35
C GLU A 19 -17.59 -1.47 15.09
N GLU A 20 -18.67 -0.79 15.48
CA GLU A 20 -20.05 -1.23 15.23
C GLU A 20 -20.34 -1.31 13.72
N TYR A 21 -19.98 -0.28 12.97
CA TYR A 21 -20.23 -0.20 11.54
C TYR A 21 -19.51 -1.30 10.77
N LEU A 22 -18.23 -1.53 11.06
CA LEU A 22 -17.45 -2.57 10.38
C LEU A 22 -17.92 -3.99 10.78
N ARG A 23 -18.31 -4.21 12.04
CA ARG A 23 -18.89 -5.50 12.46
C ARG A 23 -20.20 -5.80 11.74
N LYS A 24 -21.09 -4.82 11.59
CA LYS A 24 -22.33 -4.94 10.79
C LYS A 24 -22.03 -5.27 9.32
N ASN A 25 -20.89 -4.85 8.80
CA ASN A 25 -20.47 -5.10 7.43
C ASN A 25 -19.59 -6.35 7.25
N GLY A 26 -19.51 -7.23 8.27
CA GLY A 26 -18.95 -8.57 8.20
C GLY A 26 -17.47 -8.68 8.56
N PHE A 27 -16.85 -7.63 9.12
CA PHE A 27 -15.48 -7.63 9.61
C PHE A 27 -15.39 -8.08 11.08
N ASP A 28 -14.23 -8.57 11.47
CA ASP A 28 -13.83 -8.71 12.87
C ASP A 28 -13.10 -7.40 13.26
N ALA A 29 -13.88 -6.40 13.69
CA ALA A 29 -13.34 -5.09 14.03
C ALA A 29 -13.02 -4.99 15.52
N HIS A 30 -11.87 -4.37 15.83
CA HIS A 30 -11.41 -4.10 17.17
C HIS A 30 -10.77 -2.71 17.23
N ALA A 31 -11.19 -1.87 18.19
CA ALA A 31 -10.70 -0.53 18.35
C ALA A 31 -9.79 -0.42 19.57
N VAL A 32 -8.76 0.41 19.49
CA VAL A 32 -7.80 0.71 20.55
C VAL A 32 -7.44 2.20 20.50
N ALA A 33 -7.05 2.78 21.64
CA ALA A 33 -6.89 4.21 21.78
C ALA A 33 -5.49 4.75 21.41
N ASP A 34 -4.46 3.90 21.38
CA ASP A 34 -3.08 4.36 21.24
C ASP A 34 -2.16 3.31 20.62
N GLY A 35 -0.92 3.70 20.33
CA GLY A 35 0.10 2.84 19.75
C GLY A 35 0.49 1.67 20.63
N LYS A 36 0.50 1.82 21.96
CA LYS A 36 0.83 0.74 22.89
C LYS A 36 -0.23 -0.36 22.80
N ALA A 37 -1.51 0.02 22.92
CA ALA A 37 -2.63 -0.91 22.79
C ALA A 37 -2.69 -1.55 21.37
N MET A 38 -2.29 -0.80 20.32
CA MET A 38 -2.13 -1.35 18.97
C MET A 38 -1.12 -2.53 18.96
N TRP A 39 0.07 -2.33 19.54
CA TRP A 39 1.09 -3.39 19.57
C TRP A 39 0.64 -4.61 20.37
N GLU A 40 -0.01 -4.39 21.52
CA GLU A 40 -0.57 -5.46 22.34
C GLU A 40 -1.64 -6.25 21.56
N ALA A 41 -2.55 -5.56 20.88
CA ALA A 41 -3.60 -6.20 20.06
C ALA A 41 -3.04 -6.99 18.87
N LEU A 42 -1.97 -6.49 18.23
CA LEU A 42 -1.29 -7.18 17.12
C LEU A 42 -0.50 -8.41 17.60
N ALA A 43 0.07 -8.36 18.82
CA ALA A 43 0.75 -9.50 19.40
C ALA A 43 -0.18 -10.67 19.73
N VAL A 44 -1.44 -10.36 20.11
CA VAL A 44 -2.46 -11.37 20.41
C VAL A 44 -3.02 -12.00 19.14
N LYS A 45 -3.31 -11.18 18.13
CA LYS A 45 -3.93 -11.66 16.89
C LYS A 45 -3.54 -10.76 15.71
N ALA A 46 -3.06 -11.36 14.63
CA ALA A 46 -2.73 -10.63 13.42
C ALA A 46 -3.94 -9.89 12.84
N ALA A 47 -3.74 -8.68 12.35
CA ALA A 47 -4.75 -7.91 11.62
C ALA A 47 -4.61 -8.14 10.11
N SER A 48 -5.73 -8.09 9.39
CA SER A 48 -5.78 -8.06 7.93
C SER A 48 -5.58 -6.65 7.38
N LEU A 49 -5.91 -5.63 8.20
CA LEU A 49 -5.74 -4.22 7.89
C LEU A 49 -5.74 -3.41 9.20
N VAL A 50 -4.93 -2.34 9.23
CA VAL A 50 -4.93 -1.34 10.31
C VAL A 50 -5.51 -0.04 9.77
N VAL A 51 -6.54 0.51 10.44
CA VAL A 51 -6.99 1.90 10.28
C VAL A 51 -6.29 2.70 11.37
N LEU A 52 -5.51 3.70 11.01
CA LEU A 52 -4.61 4.41 11.92
C LEU A 52 -4.86 5.91 11.85
N ASP A 53 -5.24 6.51 12.97
CA ASP A 53 -5.27 7.97 13.07
C ASP A 53 -3.86 8.54 13.05
N LEU A 54 -3.70 9.63 12.33
CA LEU A 54 -2.49 10.42 12.30
C LEU A 54 -2.23 11.12 13.64
N MET A 55 -3.28 11.67 14.24
CA MET A 55 -3.21 12.56 15.40
C MET A 55 -3.52 11.81 16.69
N LEU A 56 -2.58 10.95 17.12
CA LEU A 56 -2.71 10.24 18.40
C LEU A 56 -1.97 10.98 19.53
N PRO A 57 -2.50 11.01 20.74
CA PRO A 57 -1.81 11.62 21.88
C PRO A 57 -0.56 10.81 22.26
N GLY A 58 0.55 11.50 22.42
CA GLY A 58 1.82 10.93 22.92
C GLY A 58 2.71 10.30 21.85
N GLU A 59 2.20 9.60 20.88
CA GLU A 59 2.98 9.03 19.76
C GLU A 59 2.33 9.35 18.42
N ASP A 60 3.10 9.95 17.51
CA ASP A 60 2.67 10.32 16.18
C ASP A 60 2.31 9.07 15.35
N GLY A 61 1.11 9.06 14.75
CA GLY A 61 0.64 8.00 13.89
C GLY A 61 1.56 7.71 12.69
N LEU A 62 2.31 8.71 12.22
CA LEU A 62 3.36 8.51 11.20
C LEU A 62 4.49 7.64 11.73
N SER A 63 4.92 7.89 12.96
CA SER A 63 5.96 7.08 13.62
C SER A 63 5.50 5.63 13.78
N LEU A 64 4.25 5.43 14.22
CA LEU A 64 3.63 4.11 14.34
C LEU A 64 3.55 3.40 12.99
N CYS A 65 3.14 4.10 11.92
CA CYS A 65 3.08 3.55 10.58
C CYS A 65 4.47 3.08 10.11
N ARG A 66 5.51 3.90 10.29
CA ARG A 66 6.88 3.57 9.96
C ARG A 66 7.39 2.35 10.73
N GLN A 67 7.13 2.28 12.04
CA GLN A 67 7.50 1.13 12.88
C GLN A 67 6.75 -0.14 12.44
N LEU A 68 5.47 -0.02 12.08
CA LEU A 68 4.67 -1.13 11.59
C LEU A 68 5.23 -1.67 10.27
N ARG A 69 5.65 -0.77 9.36
CA ARG A 69 6.28 -1.13 8.08
C ARG A 69 7.64 -1.80 8.23
N ALA A 70 8.39 -1.47 9.27
CA ALA A 70 9.65 -2.15 9.57
C ALA A 70 9.47 -3.61 10.02
N ARG A 71 8.27 -3.97 10.52
CA ARG A 71 8.00 -5.28 11.14
C ARG A 71 6.93 -6.11 10.41
N SER A 72 6.10 -5.48 9.58
CA SER A 72 4.93 -6.11 8.98
C SER A 72 4.55 -5.49 7.65
N GLN A 73 3.96 -6.31 6.77
CA GLN A 73 3.37 -5.87 5.51
C GLN A 73 1.84 -5.67 5.61
N VAL A 74 1.28 -5.68 6.84
CA VAL A 74 -0.16 -5.48 7.03
C VAL A 74 -0.60 -4.16 6.39
N PRO A 75 -1.65 -4.13 5.57
CA PRO A 75 -2.15 -2.90 4.97
C PRO A 75 -2.53 -1.85 6.01
N VAL A 76 -2.22 -0.58 5.74
CA VAL A 76 -2.55 0.56 6.60
C VAL A 76 -3.38 1.58 5.82
N LEU A 77 -4.57 1.89 6.32
CA LEU A 77 -5.39 3.03 5.90
C LEU A 77 -5.22 4.13 6.94
N MET A 78 -4.67 5.27 6.55
CA MET A 78 -4.49 6.41 7.45
C MET A 78 -5.71 7.31 7.49
N LEU A 79 -6.10 7.73 8.70
CA LEU A 79 -7.07 8.81 8.92
C LEU A 79 -6.31 10.11 9.16
N THR A 80 -6.68 11.20 8.46
CA THR A 80 -5.97 12.48 8.54
C THR A 80 -6.95 13.63 8.78
N ALA A 81 -6.54 14.69 9.46
CA ALA A 81 -7.34 15.91 9.56
C ALA A 81 -7.51 16.58 8.19
N ARG A 82 -8.65 17.23 7.97
CA ARG A 82 -8.95 17.95 6.73
C ARG A 82 -8.15 19.26 6.69
N GLY A 83 -7.23 19.39 5.74
CA GLY A 83 -6.61 20.70 5.47
C GLY A 83 -5.11 20.71 5.19
N GLU A 84 -4.37 19.72 5.65
CA GLU A 84 -2.92 19.72 5.42
C GLU A 84 -2.54 18.70 4.33
N ALA A 85 -2.37 19.24 3.11
CA ALA A 85 -1.78 18.45 2.02
C ALA A 85 -0.42 17.86 2.44
N ALA A 86 0.27 18.52 3.38
CA ALA A 86 1.50 18.04 3.98
C ALA A 86 1.32 16.75 4.78
N ASP A 87 0.27 16.62 5.60
CA ASP A 87 0.03 15.43 6.42
C ASP A 87 -0.35 14.21 5.57
N ARG A 88 -1.12 14.44 4.51
CA ARG A 88 -1.44 13.40 3.52
C ARG A 88 -0.18 12.92 2.82
N ILE A 89 0.69 13.85 2.48
CA ILE A 89 1.99 13.60 1.88
C ILE A 89 2.86 12.78 2.84
N LEU A 90 3.01 13.23 4.07
CA LEU A 90 3.81 12.55 5.09
C LEU A 90 3.28 11.13 5.42
N GLY A 91 1.96 10.96 5.53
CA GLY A 91 1.35 9.64 5.78
C GLY A 91 1.65 8.61 4.69
N LEU A 92 1.60 9.04 3.45
CA LEU A 92 1.98 8.20 2.31
C LEU A 92 3.49 7.98 2.25
N GLU A 93 4.33 8.96 2.56
CA GLU A 93 5.79 8.82 2.67
C GLU A 93 6.19 7.82 3.75
N MET A 94 5.39 7.66 4.82
CA MET A 94 5.68 6.74 5.93
C MET A 94 5.15 5.31 5.74
N GLY A 95 4.48 4.98 4.64
CA GLY A 95 4.13 3.60 4.36
C GLY A 95 2.66 3.25 4.30
N ALA A 96 1.75 4.19 4.42
CA ALA A 96 0.33 3.92 4.27
C ALA A 96 -0.02 3.43 2.85
N ASP A 97 -0.99 2.52 2.76
CA ASP A 97 -1.49 2.00 1.48
C ASP A 97 -2.57 2.91 0.88
N ASP A 98 -3.31 3.62 1.71
CA ASP A 98 -4.27 4.66 1.33
C ASP A 98 -4.49 5.61 2.52
N TYR A 99 -5.20 6.71 2.29
CA TYR A 99 -5.59 7.67 3.33
C TYR A 99 -7.04 8.10 3.16
N LEU A 100 -7.63 8.61 4.26
CA LEU A 100 -8.98 9.16 4.29
C LEU A 100 -9.01 10.38 5.20
N ALA A 101 -9.50 11.52 4.69
CA ALA A 101 -9.56 12.76 5.45
C ALA A 101 -10.79 12.80 6.38
N LYS A 102 -10.60 13.18 7.64
CA LYS A 102 -11.67 13.52 8.59
C LYS A 102 -12.22 14.93 8.28
N PRO A 103 -13.56 15.17 8.32
CA PRO A 103 -14.61 14.18 8.53
C PRO A 103 -14.87 13.35 7.28
N PHE A 104 -15.19 12.07 7.43
CA PHE A 104 -15.44 11.13 6.34
C PHE A 104 -16.81 10.45 6.47
N ASP A 105 -17.35 9.97 5.35
CA ASP A 105 -18.49 9.07 5.34
C ASP A 105 -18.04 7.65 5.68
N PRO A 106 -18.65 6.96 6.67
CA PRO A 106 -18.31 5.56 6.98
C PRO A 106 -18.42 4.62 5.77
N ARG A 107 -19.24 4.94 4.78
CA ARG A 107 -19.34 4.18 3.53
C ARG A 107 -18.09 4.32 2.68
N GLU A 108 -17.46 5.50 2.66
CA GLU A 108 -16.19 5.71 1.97
C GLU A 108 -15.06 4.92 2.65
N LEU A 109 -14.98 4.96 3.98
CA LEU A 109 -14.03 4.14 4.74
C LEU A 109 -14.20 2.66 4.39
N LEU A 110 -15.42 2.14 4.42
CA LEU A 110 -15.73 0.76 4.09
C LEU A 110 -15.31 0.38 2.67
N ALA A 111 -15.58 1.25 1.70
CA ALA A 111 -15.18 1.04 0.31
C ALA A 111 -13.66 0.95 0.15
N ARG A 112 -12.91 1.83 0.84
CA ARG A 112 -11.45 1.82 0.87
C ARG A 112 -10.90 0.56 1.53
N ILE A 113 -11.41 0.17 2.70
CA ILE A 113 -11.04 -1.08 3.40
C ILE A 113 -11.25 -2.27 2.48
N ARG A 114 -12.43 -2.41 1.86
CA ARG A 114 -12.73 -3.51 0.93
C ARG A 114 -11.79 -3.50 -0.28
N SER A 115 -11.51 -2.34 -0.83
CA SER A 115 -10.59 -2.19 -1.96
C SER A 115 -9.17 -2.61 -1.57
N ILE A 116 -8.64 -2.16 -0.43
CA ILE A 116 -7.31 -2.54 0.07
C ILE A 116 -7.24 -4.05 0.32
N LEU A 117 -8.21 -4.63 1.03
CA LEU A 117 -8.23 -6.05 1.36
C LEU A 117 -8.40 -6.95 0.13
N ARG A 118 -9.28 -6.59 -0.81
CA ARG A 118 -9.40 -7.30 -2.08
C ARG A 118 -8.05 -7.34 -2.77
N ARG A 119 -7.38 -6.21 -2.89
CA ARG A 119 -6.08 -6.08 -3.52
C ARG A 119 -4.96 -6.79 -2.75
N ALA A 120 -5.03 -6.86 -1.41
CA ALA A 120 -4.08 -7.61 -0.60
C ALA A 120 -4.26 -9.14 -0.77
N LYS A 121 -5.50 -9.58 -1.02
CA LYS A 121 -5.86 -11.00 -1.20
C LYS A 121 -5.86 -11.45 -2.66
N SER A 122 -6.26 -10.57 -3.58
CA SER A 122 -6.16 -10.90 -4.99
C SER A 122 -4.69 -11.04 -5.34
N LEU A 123 -4.27 -12.27 -5.37
CA LEU A 123 -3.32 -12.69 -6.38
C LEU A 123 -3.86 -12.20 -7.73
N PRO A 124 -3.03 -11.99 -8.75
CA PRO A 124 -3.49 -11.81 -10.13
C PRO A 124 -4.25 -13.02 -10.70
N THR A 125 -4.85 -13.86 -9.86
CA THR A 125 -5.53 -15.12 -10.17
C THR A 125 -7.01 -14.98 -10.51
N ASP A 126 -7.63 -13.80 -10.33
CA ASP A 126 -9.06 -13.61 -10.69
C ASP A 126 -9.29 -13.06 -12.09
N THR A 127 -8.24 -12.74 -12.82
CA THR A 127 -8.21 -12.70 -14.28
C THR A 127 -7.16 -13.71 -14.72
N GLU A 128 -7.48 -14.58 -15.65
CA GLU A 128 -6.60 -15.61 -16.29
C GLU A 128 -5.35 -15.00 -16.98
N VAL A 129 -4.66 -14.08 -16.32
CA VAL A 129 -3.36 -13.58 -16.75
C VAL A 129 -2.36 -14.46 -16.02
N ASP A 130 -1.73 -15.34 -16.75
CA ASP A 130 -0.58 -16.15 -16.35
C ASP A 130 0.56 -15.21 -15.91
N VAL A 131 0.58 -14.85 -14.61
CA VAL A 131 1.60 -13.96 -14.06
C VAL A 131 2.87 -14.78 -13.84
N PRO A 132 3.99 -14.39 -14.42
CA PRO A 132 5.27 -15.04 -14.21
C PRO A 132 5.59 -15.20 -12.72
N GLU A 133 6.17 -16.34 -12.32
CA GLU A 133 6.59 -16.57 -10.93
C GLU A 133 7.69 -15.60 -10.50
N THR A 134 8.52 -15.20 -11.46
CA THR A 134 9.65 -14.32 -11.19
C THR A 134 9.84 -13.32 -12.32
N PHE A 135 10.03 -12.06 -11.96
CA PHE A 135 10.53 -11.02 -12.84
C PHE A 135 11.95 -10.63 -12.48
N ARG A 136 12.84 -10.50 -13.48
CA ARG A 136 14.19 -9.98 -13.31
C ARG A 136 14.39 -8.71 -14.12
N PHE A 137 14.90 -7.66 -13.50
CA PHE A 137 15.12 -6.36 -14.12
C PHE A 137 16.25 -5.61 -13.43
N SER A 138 17.18 -5.02 -14.18
CA SER A 138 18.30 -4.22 -13.65
C SER A 138 19.02 -4.85 -12.44
N GLY A 139 19.19 -6.18 -12.43
CA GLY A 139 19.80 -6.92 -11.32
C GLY A 139 18.87 -7.22 -10.14
N TRP A 140 17.65 -6.67 -10.11
CA TRP A 140 16.61 -6.97 -9.13
C TRP A 140 15.82 -8.21 -9.53
N GLN A 141 15.25 -8.89 -8.54
CA GLN A 141 14.35 -10.04 -8.74
C GLN A 141 13.09 -9.88 -7.89
N LEU A 142 11.92 -9.93 -8.52
CA LEU A 142 10.62 -9.98 -7.84
C LEU A 142 10.07 -11.41 -7.90
N ASP A 143 9.92 -12.06 -6.76
CA ASP A 143 9.15 -13.30 -6.60
C ASP A 143 7.68 -12.93 -6.37
N THR A 144 6.81 -13.30 -7.28
CA THR A 144 5.39 -12.92 -7.24
C THR A 144 4.59 -13.77 -6.26
N ARG A 145 5.00 -15.02 -6.01
CA ARG A 145 4.35 -15.92 -5.04
C ARG A 145 4.67 -15.50 -3.61
N ALA A 146 5.97 -15.33 -3.35
CA ALA A 146 6.44 -14.90 -2.03
C ALA A 146 6.25 -13.40 -1.80
N ARG A 147 5.98 -12.60 -2.85
CA ARG A 147 5.93 -11.13 -2.85
C ARG A 147 7.21 -10.48 -2.31
N ASN A 148 8.33 -11.11 -2.60
CA ASN A 148 9.64 -10.67 -2.15
C ASN A 148 10.39 -9.98 -3.29
N LEU A 149 10.87 -8.76 -3.02
CA LEU A 149 11.81 -8.06 -3.88
C LEU A 149 13.23 -8.31 -3.37
N CYS A 150 14.06 -8.94 -4.20
CA CYS A 150 15.46 -9.20 -3.88
C CYS A 150 16.35 -8.22 -4.64
N ALA A 151 17.22 -7.53 -3.91
CA ALA A 151 18.18 -6.60 -4.48
C ALA A 151 19.35 -7.35 -5.14
N PRO A 152 20.18 -6.66 -5.99
CA PRO A 152 21.34 -7.27 -6.64
C PRO A 152 22.37 -7.87 -5.69
N ASP A 153 22.41 -7.39 -4.44
CA ASP A 153 23.26 -7.89 -3.36
C ASP A 153 22.64 -9.06 -2.56
N GLY A 154 21.48 -9.55 -2.97
CA GLY A 154 20.76 -10.65 -2.32
C GLY A 154 19.89 -10.23 -1.12
N VAL A 155 19.87 -8.95 -0.77
CA VAL A 155 19.04 -8.46 0.35
C VAL A 155 17.57 -8.43 -0.05
N VAL A 156 16.70 -9.01 0.78
CA VAL A 156 15.25 -8.93 0.59
C VAL A 156 14.75 -7.57 1.09
N VAL A 157 14.10 -6.83 0.19
CA VAL A 157 13.52 -5.51 0.46
C VAL A 157 12.01 -5.65 0.63
N PRO A 158 11.46 -5.33 1.81
CA PRO A 158 10.02 -5.42 2.04
C PRO A 158 9.28 -4.32 1.25
N LEU A 159 8.19 -4.71 0.59
CA LEU A 159 7.27 -3.80 -0.11
C LEU A 159 5.92 -3.77 0.62
N SER A 160 5.30 -2.59 0.70
CA SER A 160 3.88 -2.51 1.04
C SER A 160 3.01 -3.11 -0.07
N GLY A 161 1.74 -3.37 0.21
CA GLY A 161 0.82 -3.89 -0.81
C GLY A 161 0.65 -2.95 -2.00
N ALA A 162 0.72 -1.63 -1.79
CA ALA A 162 0.65 -0.64 -2.85
C ALA A 162 1.94 -0.59 -3.69
N GLU A 163 3.12 -0.59 -3.04
CA GLU A 163 4.43 -0.64 -3.71
C GLU A 163 4.59 -1.90 -4.56
N TYR A 164 4.20 -3.06 -4.01
CA TYR A 164 4.24 -4.34 -4.75
C TYR A 164 3.39 -4.28 -6.02
N ARG A 165 2.13 -3.81 -5.91
CA ARG A 165 1.26 -3.70 -7.09
C ARG A 165 1.79 -2.73 -8.12
N LEU A 166 2.25 -1.57 -7.67
CA LEU A 166 2.80 -0.57 -8.56
C LEU A 166 4.00 -1.11 -9.33
N LEU A 167 4.90 -1.83 -8.64
CA LEU A 167 6.03 -2.50 -9.27
C LEU A 167 5.56 -3.57 -10.27
N LEU A 168 4.59 -4.40 -9.90
CA LEU A 168 4.05 -5.45 -10.77
C LEU A 168 3.43 -4.87 -12.05
N ILE A 169 2.66 -3.78 -11.93
CA ILE A 169 2.09 -3.07 -13.08
C ILE A 169 3.19 -2.60 -14.05
N PHE A 170 4.28 -2.05 -13.53
CA PHE A 170 5.41 -1.63 -14.35
C PHE A 170 6.12 -2.81 -15.01
N LEU A 171 6.32 -3.92 -14.29
CA LEU A 171 6.98 -5.11 -14.81
C LEU A 171 6.16 -5.81 -15.91
N GLN A 172 4.83 -5.74 -15.82
CA GLN A 172 3.92 -6.22 -16.86
C GLN A 172 3.82 -5.27 -18.08
N ASN A 173 4.26 -4.02 -17.93
CA ASN A 173 4.22 -3.01 -18.99
C ASN A 173 5.59 -2.33 -19.17
N PRO A 174 6.68 -3.09 -19.44
CA PRO A 174 8.00 -2.53 -19.58
C PRO A 174 8.08 -1.59 -20.78
N ASN A 175 8.76 -0.45 -20.60
CA ASN A 175 8.95 0.59 -21.62
C ASN A 175 7.65 1.26 -22.12
N VAL A 176 6.52 1.03 -21.44
CA VAL A 176 5.26 1.72 -21.71
C VAL A 176 5.09 2.89 -20.73
N VAL A 177 4.75 4.08 -21.26
CA VAL A 177 4.43 5.24 -20.43
C VAL A 177 3.02 5.06 -19.88
N LEU A 178 2.90 4.97 -18.54
CA LEU A 178 1.63 4.88 -17.84
C LEU A 178 1.28 6.24 -17.23
N SER A 179 0.06 6.71 -17.49
CA SER A 179 -0.43 7.97 -16.91
C SER A 179 -0.71 7.82 -15.41
N ARG A 180 -0.83 8.96 -14.70
CA ARG A 180 -1.21 8.97 -13.28
C ARG A 180 -2.57 8.31 -13.05
N ASP A 181 -3.53 8.58 -13.94
CA ASP A 181 -4.88 8.01 -13.87
C ASP A 181 -4.84 6.48 -14.04
N GLN A 182 -4.09 5.99 -15.04
CA GLN A 182 -3.90 4.56 -15.23
C GLN A 182 -3.25 3.91 -14.01
N LEU A 183 -2.17 4.49 -13.49
CA LEU A 183 -1.48 3.98 -12.31
C LEU A 183 -2.39 4.03 -11.07
N SER A 184 -3.17 5.10 -10.88
CA SER A 184 -4.14 5.21 -9.78
C SER A 184 -5.23 4.16 -9.90
N ASN A 185 -5.80 4.01 -11.08
CA ASN A 185 -6.86 3.02 -11.32
C ASN A 185 -6.34 1.59 -11.07
N PHE A 186 -5.19 1.22 -11.63
CA PHE A 186 -4.61 -0.11 -11.42
C PHE A 186 -4.17 -0.33 -9.97
N THR A 187 -3.62 0.70 -9.29
CA THR A 187 -3.09 0.55 -7.92
C THR A 187 -4.18 0.67 -6.87
N PHE A 188 -5.13 1.58 -7.03
CA PHE A 188 -6.15 1.91 -6.02
C PHE A 188 -7.58 1.61 -6.46
N GLY A 189 -7.83 1.29 -7.75
CA GLY A 189 -9.16 1.01 -8.30
C GLY A 189 -10.03 2.25 -8.38
N ARG A 190 -9.43 3.43 -8.50
CA ARG A 190 -10.10 4.73 -8.65
C ARG A 190 -9.29 5.64 -9.59
N ASP A 191 -9.96 6.56 -10.25
CA ASP A 191 -9.29 7.59 -11.03
C ASP A 191 -8.52 8.55 -10.10
N ALA A 192 -7.44 9.12 -10.61
CA ALA A 192 -6.69 10.12 -9.87
C ALA A 192 -7.49 11.42 -9.78
N ASP A 193 -7.68 11.92 -8.55
CA ASP A 193 -8.06 13.33 -8.39
C ASP A 193 -6.88 14.19 -8.87
N PRO A 194 -7.10 15.26 -9.67
CA PRO A 194 -6.03 16.14 -10.12
C PRO A 194 -5.17 16.73 -9.00
N LEU A 195 -5.71 16.81 -7.78
CA LEU A 195 -5.01 17.25 -6.58
C LEU A 195 -4.39 16.09 -5.77
N ASP A 196 -4.69 14.84 -6.14
CA ASP A 196 -4.20 13.66 -5.43
C ASP A 196 -2.79 13.28 -5.91
N ARG A 197 -1.80 13.51 -5.07
CA ARG A 197 -0.40 13.15 -5.33
C ARG A 197 -0.03 11.74 -4.87
N THR A 198 -0.99 10.92 -4.53
CA THR A 198 -0.76 9.55 -3.98
C THR A 198 0.15 8.72 -4.88
N ILE A 199 -0.06 8.76 -6.19
CA ILE A 199 0.79 8.03 -7.16
C ILE A 199 2.21 8.58 -7.17
N ASP A 200 2.39 9.90 -7.23
CA ASP A 200 3.73 10.51 -7.28
C ASP A 200 4.55 10.09 -6.05
N MET A 201 3.91 9.96 -4.90
CA MET A 201 4.54 9.56 -3.65
C MET A 201 4.83 8.07 -3.59
N GLN A 202 3.91 7.23 -4.06
CA GLN A 202 4.17 5.80 -4.17
C GLN A 202 5.33 5.52 -5.14
N ILE A 203 5.45 6.30 -6.22
CA ILE A 203 6.61 6.24 -7.13
C ILE A 203 7.90 6.65 -6.40
N SER A 204 7.87 7.75 -5.63
CA SER A 204 9.04 8.19 -4.86
C SER A 204 9.53 7.09 -3.93
N ARG A 205 8.61 6.47 -3.19
CA ARG A 205 8.93 5.37 -2.27
C ARG A 205 9.42 4.12 -2.99
N LEU A 206 8.79 3.75 -4.10
CA LEU A 206 9.24 2.61 -4.88
C LEU A 206 10.66 2.84 -5.40
N ARG A 207 11.01 4.07 -5.81
CA ARG A 207 12.38 4.43 -6.17
C ARG A 207 13.35 4.26 -4.99
N GLU A 208 12.98 4.71 -3.79
CA GLU A 208 13.78 4.50 -2.57
C GLU A 208 14.00 3.00 -2.29
N ARG A 209 12.95 2.16 -2.44
CA ARG A 209 13.07 0.70 -2.31
C ARG A 209 14.03 0.12 -3.34
N LEU A 210 14.01 0.65 -4.56
CA LEU A 210 14.91 0.28 -5.65
C LEU A 210 16.28 0.97 -5.55
N ARG A 211 16.54 1.69 -4.44
CA ARG A 211 17.79 2.42 -4.17
C ARG A 211 18.12 3.46 -5.25
N GLU A 212 17.09 4.02 -5.88
CA GLU A 212 17.23 5.06 -6.88
C GLU A 212 17.13 6.46 -6.26
N GLN A 213 17.97 7.39 -6.73
CA GLN A 213 17.82 8.80 -6.39
C GLN A 213 16.77 9.46 -7.31
N ALA A 214 15.88 10.28 -6.76
CA ALA A 214 14.77 10.87 -7.52
C ALA A 214 15.21 11.72 -8.73
N ARG A 215 16.43 12.25 -8.72
CA ARG A 215 17.01 13.06 -9.83
C ARG A 215 17.72 12.23 -10.91
N GLU A 216 18.12 11.00 -10.58
CA GLU A 216 18.91 10.10 -11.42
C GLU A 216 18.25 8.72 -11.54
N SER A 217 16.88 8.70 -11.50
CA SER A 217 16.15 7.45 -11.60
C SER A 217 16.34 6.81 -12.98
N GLU A 218 16.99 5.66 -13.02
CA GLU A 218 17.27 4.92 -14.24
C GLU A 218 16.21 3.86 -14.54
N ILE A 219 15.66 3.24 -13.50
CA ILE A 219 14.67 2.14 -13.62
C ILE A 219 13.28 2.72 -13.83
N ILE A 220 12.80 3.60 -12.94
CA ILE A 220 11.49 4.24 -13.07
C ILE A 220 11.68 5.71 -13.46
N LYS A 221 11.48 6.06 -14.72
CA LYS A 221 11.66 7.42 -15.24
C LYS A 221 10.35 8.20 -15.22
N THR A 222 10.47 9.52 -14.99
CA THR A 222 9.36 10.46 -15.15
C THR A 222 9.32 10.99 -16.58
N VAL A 223 8.18 10.84 -17.24
CA VAL A 223 7.91 11.45 -18.54
C VAL A 223 7.04 12.67 -18.32
N ARG A 224 7.66 13.87 -18.41
CA ARG A 224 6.99 15.14 -18.08
C ARG A 224 5.66 15.29 -18.83
N GLY A 225 4.59 15.62 -18.11
CA GLY A 225 3.24 15.82 -18.65
C GLY A 225 2.54 14.53 -19.09
N LYS A 226 3.17 13.35 -19.04
CA LYS A 226 2.58 12.08 -19.49
C LYS A 226 2.44 11.04 -18.39
N GLY A 227 3.40 10.93 -17.45
CA GLY A 227 3.37 9.93 -16.39
C GLY A 227 4.73 9.31 -16.10
N TYR A 228 4.77 7.99 -15.93
CA TYR A 228 5.96 7.24 -15.54
C TYR A 228 6.17 6.03 -16.43
N VAL A 229 7.42 5.56 -16.54
CA VAL A 229 7.80 4.41 -17.34
C VAL A 229 8.88 3.61 -16.62
N LEU A 230 8.76 2.29 -16.62
CA LEU A 230 9.86 1.38 -16.28
C LEU A 230 10.79 1.28 -17.49
N ALA A 231 11.95 1.91 -17.41
CA ALA A 231 12.95 1.95 -18.48
C ALA A 231 14.02 0.86 -18.24
N ALA A 232 13.58 -0.39 -18.14
CA ALA A 232 14.45 -1.55 -17.94
C ALA A 232 14.03 -2.70 -18.83
N ARG A 233 15.00 -3.56 -19.19
CA ARG A 233 14.67 -4.87 -19.74
C ARG A 233 14.12 -5.74 -18.61
N VAL A 234 13.00 -6.41 -18.89
CA VAL A 234 12.35 -7.34 -17.96
C VAL A 234 12.43 -8.74 -18.54
N ASP A 235 13.00 -9.65 -17.79
CA ASP A 235 13.04 -11.07 -18.11
C ASP A 235 12.03 -11.78 -17.19
N GLU A 236 11.11 -12.55 -17.79
CA GLU A 236 10.05 -13.29 -17.10
C GLU A 236 10.43 -14.77 -16.98
N GLN A 237 10.25 -15.33 -15.77
CA GLN A 237 10.37 -16.76 -15.57
C GLN A 237 9.02 -17.32 -15.12
N ARG A 238 8.43 -18.18 -15.94
CA ARG A 238 7.18 -18.90 -15.63
C ARG A 238 7.50 -20.26 -15.03
N ALA A 239 6.57 -20.79 -14.22
CA ALA A 239 6.67 -22.17 -13.80
C ALA A 239 6.74 -23.07 -15.05
N LEU A 240 7.67 -23.99 -15.09
CA LEU A 240 7.59 -25.09 -16.03
C LEU A 240 6.34 -25.89 -15.66
N GLU A 241 5.33 -25.87 -16.54
CA GLU A 241 4.20 -26.80 -16.39
C GLU A 241 4.79 -28.21 -16.31
N GLY A 242 4.60 -28.85 -15.15
CA GLY A 242 5.08 -30.20 -14.90
C GLY A 242 4.43 -31.15 -15.91
N GLN A 243 5.26 -31.80 -16.69
CA GLN A 243 4.88 -32.97 -17.49
C GLN A 243 4.47 -34.10 -16.56
#